data_fa7fab42564496a842f7e050681017a3
#
_entry.id   fa7fab42564496a842f7e050681017a3
#
_cell.length_a   1.000
_cell.length_b   1.000
_cell.length_c   1.000
_cell.angle_alpha   90.00
_cell.angle_beta   90.00
_cell.angle_gamma   90.00
#
_symmetry.space_group_name_H-M   'P 1'
#
loop_
_entity.id
_entity.type
_entity.pdbx_description
1 polymer ?
#
loop_
_entity_poly.entity_id
_entity_poly.type
_entity_poly.pdbx_seq_one_letter_code
_entity_poly.pdbx_strand_id
1 'polypeptide(L)'
;MRGWSFPAGRLFGVDIRIHVTFLFLLGFVWFSESLTMGVSGPGRGLALVSIIFGCVIVHELAHAVVAKRSGIIVRSIILLPIGGVTLMEDPSPGEPDPSRDIRVAVAGPLINLIIAAIAGVVILSFAPQVKLWAQPYVHATNLPRSLFWSNLFLGAFNLLPAYPMDGGRILRAVLAERIDYVHATRRAVTVGQVFAMLLMMVGLVWNAWLVLIGFFLFVGAQLEDRSAVFQSVLETVHMEDVMLTQFSILSPADTLEDALSKAVHTLQDDFPVVRGMEMVGVINKARIVDALRRDGNGYVQPAMVRSFEVAKRTDSLADAFRKLHGRGLSMIPVVDMGRLVGIVTLQNLTHSMALLAESRRLKRAEEATA
;
A
#
# COMPACT_ATOMS: atom_id res chain seq x y z
N MET A 1 -8.74 -0.74 -4.92
CA MET A 1 -9.39 -0.29 -3.66
C MET A 1 -10.19 1.02 -3.78
N ARG A 2 -9.79 2.01 -4.58
CA ARG A 2 -10.57 3.27 -4.73
C ARG A 2 -12.00 3.10 -5.27
N GLY A 3 -12.27 2.14 -6.12
CA GLY A 3 -13.60 1.94 -6.75
C GLY A 3 -14.71 1.49 -5.79
N TRP A 4 -14.36 0.95 -4.61
CA TRP A 4 -15.32 0.44 -3.62
C TRP A 4 -15.31 1.24 -2.31
N SER A 5 -14.86 2.51 -2.35
CA SER A 5 -14.80 3.38 -1.18
C SER A 5 -15.47 4.73 -1.45
N PHE A 6 -16.24 5.22 -0.47
CA PHE A 6 -16.95 6.49 -0.51
C PHE A 6 -16.18 7.57 0.25
N PRO A 7 -16.16 8.83 -0.22
CA PRO A 7 -15.57 9.93 0.52
C PRO A 7 -16.40 10.23 1.78
N ALA A 8 -15.76 10.25 2.96
CA ALA A 8 -16.38 10.60 4.23
C ALA A 8 -16.07 12.04 4.67
N GLY A 9 -15.03 12.65 4.08
CA GLY A 9 -14.62 14.01 4.38
C GLY A 9 -13.12 14.22 4.17
N ARG A 10 -12.65 15.41 4.53
CA ARG A 10 -11.23 15.78 4.45
C ARG A 10 -10.79 16.44 5.75
N LEU A 11 -9.77 15.87 6.41
CA LEU A 11 -9.19 16.40 7.64
C LEU A 11 -7.68 16.62 7.45
N PHE A 12 -7.16 17.77 7.86
CA PHE A 12 -5.76 18.19 7.72
C PHE A 12 -5.20 18.00 6.29
N GLY A 13 -6.08 18.15 5.28
CA GLY A 13 -5.71 17.97 3.88
C GLY A 13 -5.50 16.51 3.46
N VAL A 14 -6.04 15.55 4.22
CA VAL A 14 -6.06 14.12 3.92
C VAL A 14 -7.50 13.67 3.69
N ASP A 15 -7.75 12.99 2.59
CA ASP A 15 -9.09 12.48 2.25
C ASP A 15 -9.38 11.23 3.07
N ILE A 16 -10.48 11.24 3.84
CA ILE A 16 -10.97 10.08 4.60
C ILE A 16 -12.03 9.40 3.74
N ARG A 17 -11.88 8.10 3.56
CA ARG A 17 -12.77 7.26 2.75
C ARG A 17 -13.25 6.06 3.55
N ILE A 18 -14.48 5.64 3.35
CA ILE A 18 -15.08 4.46 3.97
C ILE A 18 -15.27 3.40 2.89
N HIS A 19 -14.70 2.22 3.10
CA HIS A 19 -14.88 1.10 2.18
C HIS A 19 -16.28 0.49 2.34
N VAL A 20 -16.87 -0.01 1.25
CA VAL A 20 -18.22 -0.59 1.27
C VAL A 20 -18.37 -1.72 2.31
N THR A 21 -17.31 -2.49 2.56
CA THR A 21 -17.33 -3.55 3.59
C THR A 21 -17.56 -3.04 5.01
N PHE A 22 -17.24 -1.79 5.29
CA PHE A 22 -17.52 -1.16 6.58
C PHE A 22 -19.03 -1.01 6.83
N LEU A 23 -19.81 -0.76 5.79
CA LEU A 23 -21.27 -0.72 5.87
C LEU A 23 -21.85 -2.08 6.27
N PHE A 24 -21.25 -3.17 5.82
CA PHE A 24 -21.65 -4.51 6.26
C PHE A 24 -21.38 -4.73 7.75
N LEU A 25 -20.26 -4.21 8.28
CA LEU A 25 -19.98 -4.26 9.71
C LEU A 25 -21.05 -3.48 10.50
N LEU A 26 -21.41 -2.26 10.08
CA LEU A 26 -22.47 -1.47 10.73
C LEU A 26 -23.82 -2.19 10.67
N GLY A 27 -24.17 -2.75 9.53
CA GLY A 27 -25.39 -3.55 9.36
C GLY A 27 -25.41 -4.80 10.24
N PHE A 28 -24.28 -5.50 10.34
CA PHE A 28 -24.13 -6.66 11.21
C PHE A 28 -24.27 -6.31 12.70
N VAL A 29 -23.64 -5.23 13.17
CA VAL A 29 -23.76 -4.75 14.55
C VAL A 29 -25.20 -4.35 14.84
N TRP A 30 -25.83 -3.57 13.95
CA TRP A 30 -27.25 -3.23 14.07
C TRP A 30 -28.13 -4.46 14.22
N PHE A 31 -27.98 -5.44 13.33
CA PHE A 31 -28.77 -6.66 13.31
C PHE A 31 -28.56 -7.50 14.58
N SER A 32 -27.30 -7.73 14.97
CA SER A 32 -26.93 -8.50 16.14
C SER A 32 -27.49 -7.91 17.45
N GLU A 33 -27.38 -6.58 17.60
CA GLU A 33 -27.90 -5.91 18.81
C GLU A 33 -29.44 -5.83 18.82
N SER A 34 -30.08 -5.74 17.66
CA SER A 34 -31.55 -5.79 17.56
C SER A 34 -32.10 -7.14 18.02
N LEU A 35 -31.36 -8.23 17.74
CA LEU A 35 -31.77 -9.58 18.20
C LEU A 35 -31.58 -9.79 19.70
N THR A 36 -30.57 -9.16 20.30
CA THR A 36 -30.18 -9.41 21.70
C THR A 36 -30.82 -8.44 22.70
N MET A 37 -31.01 -7.17 22.35
CA MET A 37 -31.42 -6.09 23.24
C MET A 37 -32.73 -5.39 22.85
N GLY A 38 -33.40 -5.83 21.79
CA GLY A 38 -34.61 -5.19 21.28
C GLY A 38 -34.36 -3.81 20.69
N VAL A 39 -35.42 -2.96 20.63
CA VAL A 39 -35.41 -1.67 19.90
C VAL A 39 -34.41 -0.64 20.43
N SER A 40 -33.98 -0.71 21.68
CA SER A 40 -33.06 0.25 22.32
C SER A 40 -31.56 -0.15 22.21
N GLY A 41 -31.25 -1.37 21.77
CA GLY A 41 -29.88 -1.92 21.68
C GLY A 41 -29.02 -1.33 20.54
N PRO A 42 -29.54 -1.23 19.32
CA PRO A 42 -28.72 -0.89 18.14
C PRO A 42 -27.97 0.44 18.21
N GLY A 43 -28.54 1.45 18.87
CA GLY A 43 -27.92 2.75 19.00
C GLY A 43 -26.64 2.77 19.83
N ARG A 44 -26.55 1.95 20.88
CA ARG A 44 -25.36 1.86 21.74
C ARG A 44 -24.23 1.09 21.08
N GLY A 45 -24.54 0.02 20.35
CA GLY A 45 -23.54 -0.73 19.59
C GLY A 45 -22.94 0.10 18.45
N LEU A 46 -23.78 0.82 17.71
CA LEU A 46 -23.29 1.76 16.69
C LEU A 46 -22.44 2.88 17.30
N ALA A 47 -22.80 3.40 18.49
CA ALA A 47 -21.99 4.39 19.20
C ALA A 47 -20.63 3.79 19.61
N LEU A 48 -20.59 2.55 20.09
CA LEU A 48 -19.34 1.87 20.42
C LEU A 48 -18.45 1.69 19.19
N VAL A 49 -18.99 1.20 18.07
CA VAL A 49 -18.25 1.07 16.81
C VAL A 49 -17.73 2.43 16.35
N SER A 50 -18.55 3.49 16.44
CA SER A 50 -18.14 4.87 16.09
C SER A 50 -16.98 5.35 16.96
N ILE A 51 -16.96 5.04 18.25
CA ILE A 51 -15.86 5.37 19.17
C ILE A 51 -14.60 4.62 18.76
N ILE A 52 -14.68 3.30 18.56
CA ILE A 52 -13.52 2.47 18.20
C ILE A 52 -12.90 2.98 16.89
N PHE A 53 -13.72 3.18 15.86
CA PHE A 53 -13.23 3.67 14.58
C PHE A 53 -12.81 5.14 14.60
N GLY A 54 -13.41 5.95 15.48
CA GLY A 54 -12.91 7.28 15.80
C GLY A 54 -11.47 7.25 16.34
N CYS A 55 -11.19 6.32 17.26
CA CYS A 55 -9.82 6.09 17.77
C CYS A 55 -8.87 5.67 16.64
N VAL A 56 -9.31 4.78 15.75
CA VAL A 56 -8.52 4.34 14.57
C VAL A 56 -8.28 5.50 13.61
N ILE A 57 -9.28 6.33 13.31
CA ILE A 57 -9.11 7.51 12.45
C ILE A 57 -8.07 8.47 13.03
N VAL A 58 -8.13 8.75 14.33
CA VAL A 58 -7.19 9.66 14.99
C VAL A 58 -5.78 9.08 14.96
N HIS A 59 -5.63 7.78 15.16
CA HIS A 59 -4.38 7.04 15.04
C HIS A 59 -3.78 7.20 13.63
N GLU A 60 -4.52 6.85 12.59
CA GLU A 60 -4.08 6.97 11.19
C GLU A 60 -3.78 8.42 10.80
N LEU A 61 -4.57 9.36 11.32
CA LEU A 61 -4.39 10.78 11.06
C LEU A 61 -3.08 11.31 11.70
N ALA A 62 -2.69 10.80 12.87
CA ALA A 62 -1.41 11.15 13.49
C ALA A 62 -0.24 10.69 12.62
N HIS A 63 -0.26 9.45 12.12
CA HIS A 63 0.71 8.98 11.14
C HIS A 63 0.73 9.87 9.90
N ALA A 64 -0.42 10.17 9.33
CA ALA A 64 -0.56 10.98 8.12
C ALA A 64 -0.01 12.40 8.28
N VAL A 65 -0.27 13.05 9.43
CA VAL A 65 0.23 14.40 9.72
C VAL A 65 1.74 14.41 9.85
N VAL A 66 2.32 13.45 10.57
CA VAL A 66 3.78 13.37 10.74
C VAL A 66 4.45 12.99 9.42
N ALA A 67 3.91 12.05 8.67
CA ALA A 67 4.39 11.68 7.34
C ALA A 67 4.42 12.90 6.39
N LYS A 68 3.31 13.66 6.34
CA LYS A 68 3.19 14.85 5.51
C LYS A 68 4.20 15.95 5.90
N ARG A 69 4.44 16.14 7.21
CA ARG A 69 5.48 17.06 7.71
C ARG A 69 6.90 16.59 7.37
N SER A 70 7.07 15.30 7.13
CA SER A 70 8.33 14.69 6.72
C SER A 70 8.49 14.58 5.20
N GLY A 71 7.64 15.25 4.41
CA GLY A 71 7.73 15.31 2.95
C GLY A 71 7.03 14.14 2.20
N ILE A 72 6.40 13.21 2.91
CA ILE A 72 5.66 12.09 2.32
C ILE A 72 4.29 12.58 1.82
N ILE A 73 3.91 12.21 0.60
CA ILE A 73 2.58 12.51 0.06
C ILE A 73 1.57 11.53 0.64
N VAL A 74 0.60 12.04 1.39
CA VAL A 74 -0.50 11.23 1.92
C VAL A 74 -1.73 11.45 1.03
N ARG A 75 -2.17 10.41 0.33
CA ARG A 75 -3.30 10.48 -0.61
C ARG A 75 -4.64 10.35 0.07
N SER A 76 -4.82 9.34 0.91
CA SER A 76 -6.09 9.10 1.62
C SER A 76 -5.93 8.08 2.73
N ILE A 77 -6.84 8.13 3.71
CA ILE A 77 -7.06 7.10 4.72
C ILE A 77 -8.33 6.34 4.33
N ILE A 78 -8.26 5.02 4.24
CA ILE A 78 -9.40 4.16 3.91
C ILE A 78 -9.75 3.34 5.16
N LEU A 79 -10.99 3.47 5.64
CA LEU A 79 -11.51 2.67 6.73
C LEU A 79 -12.07 1.35 6.23
N LEU A 80 -11.56 0.27 6.78
CA LEU A 80 -11.98 -1.11 6.57
C LEU A 80 -12.53 -1.69 7.89
N PRO A 81 -13.33 -2.76 7.89
CA PRO A 81 -13.80 -3.41 9.12
C PRO A 81 -12.69 -3.87 10.07
N ILE A 82 -11.51 -4.13 9.55
CA ILE A 82 -10.33 -4.61 10.28
C ILE A 82 -9.40 -3.49 10.75
N GLY A 83 -9.70 -2.21 10.41
CA GLY A 83 -8.87 -1.05 10.78
C GLY A 83 -8.78 0.01 9.71
N GLY A 84 -7.83 0.94 9.84
CA GLY A 84 -7.48 1.97 8.87
C GLY A 84 -6.32 1.57 7.99
N VAL A 85 -6.32 2.04 6.75
CA VAL A 85 -5.18 1.93 5.84
C VAL A 85 -4.87 3.29 5.25
N THR A 86 -3.69 3.83 5.57
CA THR A 86 -3.22 5.11 5.04
C THR A 86 -2.40 4.89 3.78
N LEU A 87 -2.85 5.47 2.66
CA LEU A 87 -2.13 5.43 1.38
C LEU A 87 -1.09 6.56 1.36
N MET A 88 0.17 6.18 1.52
CA MET A 88 1.33 7.07 1.51
C MET A 88 2.18 6.80 0.27
N GLU A 89 2.81 7.84 -0.27
CA GLU A 89 3.71 7.77 -1.42
C GLU A 89 4.92 8.67 -1.13
N ASP A 90 6.10 8.11 -1.13
CA ASP A 90 7.32 8.89 -1.02
C ASP A 90 7.69 9.43 -2.41
N PRO A 91 7.69 10.75 -2.62
CA PRO A 91 8.00 11.35 -3.92
C PRO A 91 9.49 11.27 -4.28
N SER A 92 10.33 11.06 -3.28
CA SER A 92 11.78 10.96 -3.42
C SER A 92 12.26 9.74 -2.67
N PRO A 93 12.15 8.54 -3.26
CA PRO A 93 12.73 7.35 -2.67
C PRO A 93 14.24 7.47 -2.81
N GLY A 94 14.82 8.07 -1.79
CA GLY A 94 16.24 8.07 -1.52
C GLY A 94 16.61 6.92 -0.61
N GLU A 95 17.77 7.02 0.03
CA GLU A 95 18.15 6.09 1.08
C GLU A 95 17.08 6.07 2.18
N PRO A 96 16.75 4.88 2.73
CA PRO A 96 15.83 4.76 3.84
C PRO A 96 16.25 5.68 4.99
N ASP A 97 15.34 6.52 5.49
CA ASP A 97 15.56 7.35 6.67
C ASP A 97 14.92 6.70 7.91
N PRO A 98 15.69 5.93 8.69
CA PRO A 98 15.18 5.27 9.90
C PRO A 98 14.56 6.22 10.90
N SER A 99 15.14 7.42 11.05
CA SER A 99 14.63 8.43 11.98
C SER A 99 13.26 8.95 11.57
N ARG A 100 13.04 9.12 10.27
CA ARG A 100 11.73 9.48 9.69
C ARG A 100 10.70 8.38 9.91
N ASP A 101 11.08 7.14 9.62
CA ASP A 101 10.21 5.97 9.78
C ASP A 101 9.77 5.80 11.23
N ILE A 102 10.68 5.95 12.20
CA ILE A 102 10.37 5.89 13.63
C ILE A 102 9.39 7.01 14.03
N ARG A 103 9.64 8.27 13.62
CA ARG A 103 8.74 9.39 13.96
C ARG A 103 7.32 9.15 13.42
N VAL A 104 7.22 8.66 12.20
CA VAL A 104 5.92 8.35 11.61
C VAL A 104 5.26 7.19 12.38
N ALA A 105 5.97 6.09 12.61
CA ALA A 105 5.42 4.89 13.25
C ALA A 105 5.00 5.12 14.72
N VAL A 106 5.71 5.95 15.47
CA VAL A 106 5.37 6.26 16.88
C VAL A 106 4.14 7.17 16.98
N ALA A 107 3.86 7.98 15.97
CA ALA A 107 2.84 9.04 16.05
C ALA A 107 1.43 8.51 16.35
N GLY A 108 1.02 7.40 15.70
CA GLY A 108 -0.29 6.77 15.92
C GLY A 108 -0.46 6.21 17.34
N PRO A 109 0.41 5.31 17.77
CA PRO A 109 0.35 4.79 19.14
C PRO A 109 0.41 5.88 20.21
N LEU A 110 1.27 6.87 20.03
CA LEU A 110 1.45 7.96 20.99
C LEU A 110 0.18 8.79 21.20
N ILE A 111 -0.50 9.17 20.11
CA ILE A 111 -1.75 9.94 20.24
C ILE A 111 -2.83 9.14 20.96
N ASN A 112 -2.93 7.83 20.71
CA ASN A 112 -3.88 6.98 21.41
C ASN A 112 -3.57 6.86 22.89
N LEU A 113 -2.31 6.71 23.28
CA LEU A 113 -1.91 6.69 24.70
C LEU A 113 -2.20 8.03 25.39
N ILE A 114 -1.99 9.16 24.70
CA ILE A 114 -2.33 10.49 25.21
C ILE A 114 -3.85 10.60 25.43
N ILE A 115 -4.67 10.17 24.45
CA ILE A 115 -6.13 10.20 24.59
C ILE A 115 -6.58 9.27 25.73
N ALA A 116 -6.00 8.08 25.86
CA ALA A 116 -6.29 7.19 26.97
C ALA A 116 -5.96 7.85 28.32
N ALA A 117 -4.80 8.46 28.45
CA ALA A 117 -4.40 9.17 29.68
C ALA A 117 -5.37 10.31 30.03
N ILE A 118 -5.74 11.15 29.06
CA ILE A 118 -6.70 12.23 29.25
C ILE A 118 -8.06 11.66 29.64
N ALA A 119 -8.58 10.67 28.91
CA ALA A 119 -9.85 10.03 29.22
C ALA A 119 -9.85 9.40 30.62
N GLY A 120 -8.75 8.76 31.01
CA GLY A 120 -8.56 8.21 32.36
C GLY A 120 -8.66 9.28 33.45
N VAL A 121 -7.92 10.38 33.28
CA VAL A 121 -7.97 11.52 34.24
C VAL A 121 -9.37 12.11 34.33
N VAL A 122 -10.03 12.32 33.18
CA VAL A 122 -11.41 12.88 33.15
C VAL A 122 -12.39 11.93 33.85
N ILE A 123 -12.32 10.63 33.58
CA ILE A 123 -13.21 9.64 34.21
C ILE A 123 -13.00 9.60 35.72
N LEU A 124 -11.76 9.55 36.18
CA LEU A 124 -11.44 9.48 37.61
C LEU A 124 -11.85 10.75 38.35
N SER A 125 -11.75 11.92 37.71
CA SER A 125 -12.03 13.22 38.33
C SER A 125 -13.54 13.58 38.32
N PHE A 126 -14.24 13.29 37.22
CA PHE A 126 -15.61 13.79 36.98
C PHE A 126 -16.68 12.68 36.90
N ALA A 127 -16.29 11.43 36.80
CA ALA A 127 -17.21 10.29 36.70
C ALA A 127 -16.75 9.09 37.54
N PRO A 128 -16.51 9.25 38.87
CA PRO A 128 -15.96 8.20 39.73
C PRO A 128 -16.86 6.95 39.83
N GLN A 129 -18.15 7.07 39.49
CA GLN A 129 -19.09 5.96 39.37
C GLN A 129 -18.74 4.99 38.23
N VAL A 130 -17.94 5.42 37.24
CA VAL A 130 -17.46 4.56 36.15
C VAL A 130 -16.30 3.74 36.65
N LYS A 131 -16.57 2.45 36.96
CA LYS A 131 -15.54 1.50 37.39
C LYS A 131 -14.59 1.18 36.22
N LEU A 132 -13.46 1.87 36.15
CA LEU A 132 -12.51 1.82 35.01
C LEU A 132 -11.98 0.40 34.75
N TRP A 133 -11.74 -0.36 35.83
CA TRP A 133 -11.15 -1.71 35.81
C TRP A 133 -12.18 -2.84 35.78
N ALA A 134 -13.48 -2.53 35.70
CA ALA A 134 -14.51 -3.55 35.63
C ALA A 134 -14.59 -4.18 34.24
N GLN A 135 -14.72 -5.50 34.19
CA GLN A 135 -14.97 -6.21 32.94
C GLN A 135 -16.44 -6.19 32.55
N PRO A 136 -16.78 -6.25 31.25
CA PRO A 136 -15.87 -6.19 30.10
C PRO A 136 -15.29 -4.78 29.91
N TYR A 137 -14.03 -4.67 29.55
CA TYR A 137 -13.32 -3.38 29.41
C TYR A 137 -13.91 -2.51 28.31
N VAL A 138 -14.26 -3.09 27.16
CA VAL A 138 -14.87 -2.43 26.01
C VAL A 138 -16.27 -3.01 25.82
N HIS A 139 -17.30 -2.17 26.04
CA HIS A 139 -18.69 -2.60 25.92
C HIS A 139 -19.64 -1.41 25.70
N ALA A 140 -20.74 -1.66 24.98
CA ALA A 140 -21.71 -0.62 24.59
C ALA A 140 -22.45 0.02 25.80
N THR A 141 -22.49 -0.65 26.98
CA THR A 141 -23.13 -0.11 28.18
C THR A 141 -22.35 1.00 28.85
N ASN A 142 -21.03 1.10 28.62
CA ASN A 142 -20.19 2.13 29.22
C ASN A 142 -19.21 2.73 28.20
N LEU A 143 -19.68 3.67 27.43
CA LEU A 143 -18.91 4.32 26.36
C LEU A 143 -17.66 5.09 26.84
N PRO A 144 -17.68 5.84 27.97
CA PRO A 144 -16.46 6.48 28.48
C PRO A 144 -15.35 5.49 28.82
N ARG A 145 -15.69 4.38 29.49
CA ARG A 145 -14.73 3.32 29.77
C ARG A 145 -14.20 2.66 28.48
N SER A 146 -15.10 2.46 27.52
CA SER A 146 -14.74 1.89 26.20
C SER A 146 -13.80 2.81 25.44
N LEU A 147 -13.99 4.13 25.49
CA LEU A 147 -13.06 5.09 24.89
C LEU A 147 -11.66 4.99 25.49
N PHE A 148 -11.55 4.92 26.83
CA PHE A 148 -10.27 4.76 27.51
C PHE A 148 -9.56 3.47 27.07
N TRP A 149 -10.24 2.33 27.21
CA TRP A 149 -9.63 1.03 26.93
C TRP A 149 -9.34 0.79 25.45
N SER A 150 -10.19 1.27 24.54
CA SER A 150 -9.93 1.16 23.10
C SER A 150 -8.66 1.92 22.71
N ASN A 151 -8.46 3.13 23.23
CA ASN A 151 -7.24 3.87 22.96
C ASN A 151 -6.01 3.23 23.64
N LEU A 152 -6.14 2.77 24.87
CA LEU A 152 -5.05 2.11 25.57
C LEU A 152 -4.62 0.83 24.84
N PHE A 153 -5.56 -0.02 24.46
CA PHE A 153 -5.26 -1.25 23.72
C PHE A 153 -4.69 -0.97 22.34
N LEU A 154 -5.29 -0.03 21.60
CA LEU A 154 -4.82 0.32 20.25
C LEU A 154 -3.39 0.88 20.30
N GLY A 155 -3.10 1.78 21.25
CA GLY A 155 -1.75 2.33 21.43
C GLY A 155 -0.73 1.29 21.89
N ALA A 156 -1.05 0.52 22.95
CA ALA A 156 -0.15 -0.47 23.50
C ALA A 156 0.12 -1.64 22.52
N PHE A 157 -0.93 -2.13 21.84
CA PHE A 157 -0.80 -3.23 20.90
C PHE A 157 0.02 -2.82 19.66
N ASN A 158 -0.17 -1.61 19.14
CA ASN A 158 0.62 -1.13 18.03
C ASN A 158 2.08 -0.82 18.38
N LEU A 159 2.45 -0.70 19.65
CA LEU A 159 3.86 -0.59 20.07
C LEU A 159 4.57 -1.93 20.21
N LEU A 160 3.88 -3.06 20.09
CA LEU A 160 4.55 -4.37 20.10
C LEU A 160 5.56 -4.46 18.94
N PRO A 161 6.82 -4.88 19.21
CA PRO A 161 7.89 -4.88 18.21
C PRO A 161 7.74 -6.02 17.21
N ALA A 162 6.60 -6.11 16.55
CA ALA A 162 6.23 -7.20 15.66
C ALA A 162 5.34 -6.70 14.51
N TYR A 163 5.63 -7.09 13.27
CA TYR A 163 4.71 -6.85 12.16
C TYR A 163 3.41 -7.65 12.31
N PRO A 164 2.26 -7.10 11.87
CA PRO A 164 2.06 -5.88 11.07
C PRO A 164 1.86 -4.58 11.88
N MET A 165 2.15 -4.56 13.19
CA MET A 165 1.98 -3.39 14.03
C MET A 165 3.06 -2.32 13.76
N ASP A 166 2.82 -1.07 14.23
CA ASP A 166 3.77 0.04 14.08
C ASP A 166 5.09 -0.20 14.82
N GLY A 167 5.06 -0.93 15.94
CA GLY A 167 6.25 -1.39 16.64
C GLY A 167 7.15 -2.28 15.78
N GLY A 168 6.60 -3.03 14.83
CA GLY A 168 7.37 -3.75 13.82
C GLY A 168 8.11 -2.82 12.86
N ARG A 169 7.48 -1.71 12.46
CA ARG A 169 8.12 -0.66 11.66
C ARG A 169 9.24 0.04 12.45
N ILE A 170 9.01 0.32 13.73
CA ILE A 170 10.04 0.86 14.63
C ILE A 170 11.22 -0.11 14.72
N LEU A 171 10.96 -1.40 14.97
CA LEU A 171 11.99 -2.43 15.04
C LEU A 171 12.79 -2.53 13.74
N ARG A 172 12.10 -2.52 12.58
CA ARG A 172 12.77 -2.48 11.27
C ARG A 172 13.68 -1.28 11.14
N ALA A 173 13.20 -0.08 11.46
CA ALA A 173 13.96 1.16 11.33
C ALA A 173 15.22 1.14 12.22
N VAL A 174 15.12 0.69 13.46
CA VAL A 174 16.26 0.53 14.37
C VAL A 174 17.27 -0.51 13.84
N LEU A 175 16.78 -1.61 13.28
CA LEU A 175 17.67 -2.61 12.67
C LEU A 175 18.33 -2.10 11.38
N ALA A 176 17.62 -1.29 10.59
CA ALA A 176 18.12 -0.71 9.34
C ALA A 176 19.28 0.29 9.53
N GLU A 177 19.50 0.78 10.74
CA GLU A 177 20.72 1.56 11.07
C GLU A 177 22.00 0.72 11.02
N ARG A 178 21.88 -0.63 11.11
CA ARG A 178 23.04 -1.53 11.20
C ARG A 178 23.11 -2.59 10.11
N ILE A 179 22.00 -2.89 9.49
CA ILE A 179 21.89 -3.92 8.45
C ILE A 179 21.02 -3.39 7.31
N ASP A 180 21.17 -3.99 6.13
CA ASP A 180 20.37 -3.67 4.96
C ASP A 180 18.85 -3.73 5.24
N TYR A 181 18.11 -2.81 4.61
CA TYR A 181 16.67 -2.61 4.81
C TYR A 181 15.84 -3.90 4.64
N VAL A 182 16.18 -4.72 3.64
CA VAL A 182 15.47 -6.00 3.39
C VAL A 182 15.71 -6.99 4.51
N HIS A 183 16.96 -7.10 4.97
CA HIS A 183 17.31 -7.97 6.09
C HIS A 183 16.69 -7.48 7.40
N ALA A 184 16.63 -6.16 7.62
CA ALA A 184 15.97 -5.55 8.76
C ALA A 184 14.46 -5.87 8.76
N THR A 185 13.79 -5.71 7.61
CA THR A 185 12.37 -6.06 7.44
C THR A 185 12.14 -7.54 7.73
N ARG A 186 12.94 -8.42 7.14
CA ARG A 186 12.80 -9.88 7.34
C ARG A 186 12.95 -10.28 8.81
N ARG A 187 13.92 -9.69 9.54
CA ARG A 187 14.07 -9.94 10.99
C ARG A 187 12.86 -9.45 11.78
N ALA A 188 12.36 -8.25 11.49
CA ALA A 188 11.17 -7.73 12.16
C ALA A 188 9.92 -8.56 11.87
N VAL A 189 9.77 -9.05 10.63
CA VAL A 189 8.71 -10.00 10.24
C VAL A 189 8.83 -11.32 11.00
N THR A 190 10.05 -11.88 11.10
CA THR A 190 10.28 -13.14 11.86
C THR A 190 9.88 -12.98 13.32
N VAL A 191 10.21 -11.86 13.96
CA VAL A 191 9.78 -11.57 15.34
C VAL A 191 8.24 -11.53 15.40
N GLY A 192 7.58 -10.88 14.44
CA GLY A 192 6.11 -10.84 14.34
C GLY A 192 5.49 -12.23 14.17
N GLN A 193 6.07 -13.07 13.33
CA GLN A 193 5.61 -14.44 13.11
C GLN A 193 5.76 -15.32 14.36
N VAL A 194 6.89 -15.21 15.07
CA VAL A 194 7.10 -15.92 16.35
C VAL A 194 6.07 -15.48 17.39
N PHE A 195 5.85 -14.16 17.51
CA PHE A 195 4.82 -13.62 18.41
C PHE A 195 3.42 -14.12 18.03
N ALA A 196 3.08 -14.11 16.75
CA ALA A 196 1.80 -14.61 16.25
C ALA A 196 1.60 -16.11 16.55
N MET A 197 2.64 -16.93 16.37
CA MET A 197 2.60 -18.36 16.70
C MET A 197 2.41 -18.60 18.20
N LEU A 198 3.13 -17.85 19.05
CA LEU A 198 2.96 -17.93 20.51
C LEU A 198 1.52 -17.57 20.91
N LEU A 199 0.97 -16.50 20.30
CA LEU A 199 -0.41 -16.09 20.56
C LEU A 199 -1.41 -17.16 20.14
N MET A 200 -1.21 -17.83 19.00
CA MET A 200 -2.04 -18.96 18.56
C MET A 200 -1.93 -20.14 19.54
N MET A 201 -0.74 -20.49 19.99
CA MET A 201 -0.54 -21.59 20.97
C MET A 201 -1.25 -21.31 22.29
N VAL A 202 -1.10 -20.09 22.83
CA VAL A 202 -1.83 -19.67 24.04
C VAL A 202 -3.34 -19.68 23.79
N GLY A 203 -3.77 -19.27 22.62
CA GLY A 203 -5.16 -19.25 22.21
C GLY A 203 -5.83 -20.61 22.16
N LEU A 204 -5.09 -21.64 21.75
CA LEU A 204 -5.60 -23.03 21.75
C LEU A 204 -6.03 -23.50 23.13
N VAL A 205 -5.39 -22.98 24.19
CA VAL A 205 -5.70 -23.40 25.59
C VAL A 205 -6.73 -22.48 26.24
N TRP A 206 -6.68 -21.17 25.94
CA TRP A 206 -7.46 -20.20 26.70
C TRP A 206 -8.65 -19.61 25.92
N ASN A 207 -8.48 -19.26 24.65
CA ASN A 207 -9.53 -18.57 23.92
C ASN A 207 -9.31 -18.61 22.40
N ALA A 208 -10.27 -19.15 21.67
CA ALA A 208 -10.23 -19.26 20.20
C ALA A 208 -10.04 -17.90 19.49
N TRP A 209 -10.45 -16.77 20.09
CA TRP A 209 -10.20 -15.46 19.54
C TRP A 209 -8.71 -15.11 19.44
N LEU A 210 -7.89 -15.57 20.38
CA LEU A 210 -6.45 -15.38 20.34
C LEU A 210 -5.82 -16.15 19.18
N VAL A 211 -6.35 -17.33 18.85
CA VAL A 211 -5.92 -18.09 17.66
C VAL A 211 -6.21 -17.30 16.39
N LEU A 212 -7.42 -16.74 16.28
CA LEU A 212 -7.82 -15.95 15.13
C LEU A 212 -6.95 -14.68 14.98
N ILE A 213 -6.73 -13.96 16.08
CA ILE A 213 -5.85 -12.78 16.10
C ILE A 213 -4.43 -13.17 15.70
N GLY A 214 -3.86 -14.22 16.27
CA GLY A 214 -2.53 -14.71 15.92
C GLY A 214 -2.42 -15.10 14.44
N PHE A 215 -3.43 -15.74 13.89
CA PHE A 215 -3.48 -16.06 12.46
C PHE A 215 -3.46 -14.80 11.59
N PHE A 216 -4.28 -13.78 11.90
CA PHE A 216 -4.26 -12.51 11.16
C PHE A 216 -2.93 -11.78 11.26
N LEU A 217 -2.29 -11.79 12.44
CA LEU A 217 -0.96 -11.20 12.62
C LEU A 217 0.09 -11.95 11.79
N PHE A 218 0.03 -13.28 11.75
CA PHE A 218 0.95 -14.11 10.96
C PHE A 218 0.83 -13.79 9.46
N VAL A 219 -0.41 -13.75 8.94
CA VAL A 219 -0.67 -13.41 7.54
C VAL A 219 -0.24 -11.97 7.23
N GLY A 220 -0.55 -11.01 8.11
CA GLY A 220 -0.13 -9.62 7.95
C GLY A 220 1.39 -9.46 7.89
N ALA A 221 2.12 -10.12 8.77
CA ALA A 221 3.58 -10.14 8.75
C ALA A 221 4.14 -10.75 7.45
N GLN A 222 3.52 -11.82 6.94
CA GLN A 222 3.90 -12.45 5.67
C GLN A 222 3.71 -11.54 4.47
N LEU A 223 2.64 -10.74 4.45
CA LEU A 223 2.38 -9.77 3.38
C LEU A 223 3.43 -8.66 3.36
N GLU A 224 3.90 -8.21 4.52
CA GLU A 224 4.94 -7.18 4.64
C GLU A 224 6.29 -7.68 4.12
N ASP A 225 6.69 -8.92 4.39
CA ASP A 225 7.91 -9.52 3.86
C ASP A 225 7.91 -9.52 2.32
N ARG A 226 6.79 -9.93 1.73
CA ARG A 226 6.65 -9.92 0.27
C ARG A 226 6.75 -8.52 -0.32
N SER A 227 6.16 -7.54 0.32
CA SER A 227 6.21 -6.13 -0.12
C SER A 227 7.64 -5.58 -0.08
N ALA A 228 8.40 -5.87 0.97
CA ALA A 228 9.78 -5.42 1.10
C ALA A 228 10.72 -6.05 0.06
N VAL A 229 10.58 -7.35 -0.19
CA VAL A 229 11.32 -8.04 -1.25
C VAL A 229 11.00 -7.44 -2.62
N PHE A 230 9.71 -7.17 -2.89
CA PHE A 230 9.29 -6.55 -4.14
C PHE A 230 9.91 -5.17 -4.34
N GLN A 231 9.88 -4.30 -3.33
CA GLN A 231 10.50 -2.98 -3.37
C GLN A 231 12.01 -3.06 -3.61
N SER A 232 12.71 -3.94 -2.93
CA SER A 232 14.16 -4.14 -3.13
C SER A 232 14.51 -4.57 -4.55
N VAL A 233 13.71 -5.43 -5.17
CA VAL A 233 13.92 -5.82 -6.58
C VAL A 233 13.72 -4.61 -7.48
N LEU A 234 12.70 -3.78 -7.23
CA LEU A 234 12.47 -2.57 -8.01
C LEU A 234 13.62 -1.56 -7.94
N GLU A 235 14.27 -1.43 -6.80
CA GLU A 235 15.36 -0.47 -6.58
C GLU A 235 16.72 -0.95 -7.13
N THR A 236 16.96 -2.26 -7.09
CA THR A 236 18.26 -2.85 -7.46
C THR A 236 18.35 -3.31 -8.91
N VAL A 237 17.24 -3.38 -9.63
CA VAL A 237 17.21 -3.77 -11.05
C VAL A 237 17.20 -2.51 -11.92
N HIS A 238 18.07 -2.47 -12.91
CA HIS A 238 18.17 -1.38 -13.86
C HIS A 238 17.37 -1.67 -15.13
N MET A 239 17.09 -0.62 -15.92
CA MET A 239 16.34 -0.74 -17.17
C MET A 239 17.00 -1.72 -18.14
N GLU A 240 18.32 -1.72 -18.22
CA GLU A 240 19.07 -2.60 -19.13
C GLU A 240 18.88 -4.10 -18.84
N ASP A 241 18.55 -4.48 -17.59
CA ASP A 241 18.33 -5.86 -17.18
C ASP A 241 16.97 -6.41 -17.64
N VAL A 242 16.00 -5.50 -17.91
CA VAL A 242 14.60 -5.89 -18.16
C VAL A 242 14.02 -5.33 -19.43
N MET A 243 14.68 -4.38 -20.10
CA MET A 243 14.16 -3.79 -21.33
C MET A 243 14.09 -4.82 -22.45
N LEU A 244 13.04 -4.74 -23.25
CA LEU A 244 12.94 -5.46 -24.51
C LEU A 244 13.83 -4.76 -25.54
N THR A 245 14.78 -5.48 -26.11
CA THR A 245 15.66 -4.99 -27.17
C THR A 245 15.14 -5.35 -28.56
N GLN A 246 14.26 -6.35 -28.65
CA GLN A 246 13.55 -6.71 -29.89
C GLN A 246 12.12 -6.22 -29.80
N PHE A 247 11.80 -5.17 -30.54
CA PHE A 247 10.49 -4.53 -30.56
C PHE A 247 10.21 -3.91 -31.93
N SER A 248 8.93 -3.81 -32.26
CA SER A 248 8.47 -3.18 -33.50
C SER A 248 8.35 -1.67 -33.32
N ILE A 249 8.79 -0.91 -34.32
CA ILE A 249 8.66 0.53 -34.38
C ILE A 249 7.72 0.92 -35.52
N LEU A 250 7.12 2.12 -35.41
CA LEU A 250 6.33 2.74 -36.45
C LEU A 250 6.99 4.06 -36.88
N SER A 251 6.77 4.43 -38.13
CA SER A 251 7.13 5.77 -38.65
C SER A 251 5.92 6.72 -38.53
N PRO A 252 6.14 8.03 -38.32
CA PRO A 252 5.07 9.01 -38.42
C PRO A 252 4.38 9.01 -39.78
N ALA A 253 5.09 8.56 -40.82
CA ALA A 253 4.61 8.50 -42.20
C ALA A 253 3.96 7.14 -42.56
N ASP A 254 3.97 6.14 -41.66
CA ASP A 254 3.23 4.90 -41.86
C ASP A 254 1.73 5.22 -41.87
N THR A 255 0.95 4.47 -42.66
CA THR A 255 -0.50 4.55 -42.61
C THR A 255 -1.05 3.79 -41.39
N LEU A 256 -2.28 4.11 -41.00
CA LEU A 256 -2.92 3.40 -39.90
C LEU A 256 -3.20 1.91 -40.23
N GLU A 257 -3.42 1.58 -41.51
CA GLU A 257 -3.54 0.19 -41.96
C GLU A 257 -2.22 -0.55 -41.88
N ASP A 258 -1.10 0.05 -42.27
CA ASP A 258 0.24 -0.53 -42.13
C ASP A 258 0.58 -0.74 -40.66
N ALA A 259 0.25 0.25 -39.82
CA ALA A 259 0.43 0.16 -38.36
C ALA A 259 -0.41 -0.99 -37.76
N LEU A 260 -1.67 -1.14 -38.17
CA LEU A 260 -2.55 -2.23 -37.75
C LEU A 260 -2.02 -3.58 -38.22
N SER A 261 -1.58 -3.69 -39.46
CA SER A 261 -0.96 -4.91 -40.01
C SER A 261 0.24 -5.35 -39.19
N LYS A 262 1.18 -4.42 -38.87
CA LYS A 262 2.30 -4.69 -37.96
C LYS A 262 1.83 -5.10 -36.57
N ALA A 263 0.79 -4.42 -36.02
CA ALA A 263 0.27 -4.70 -34.68
C ALA A 263 -0.38 -6.06 -34.55
N VAL A 264 -1.05 -6.59 -35.58
CA VAL A 264 -1.68 -7.92 -35.58
C VAL A 264 -0.63 -9.04 -35.48
N HIS A 265 0.52 -8.86 -36.11
CA HIS A 265 1.57 -9.86 -36.15
C HIS A 265 2.57 -9.79 -34.98
N THR A 266 2.33 -8.95 -33.97
CA THR A 266 3.16 -8.81 -32.77
C THR A 266 2.36 -8.93 -31.49
N LEU A 267 2.96 -9.43 -30.43
CA LEU A 267 2.40 -9.41 -29.07
C LEU A 267 2.56 -8.04 -28.38
N GLN A 268 3.17 -7.09 -29.06
CA GLN A 268 3.43 -5.75 -28.56
C GLN A 268 2.14 -4.93 -28.63
N ASP A 269 1.71 -4.31 -27.53
CA ASP A 269 0.52 -3.47 -27.46
C ASP A 269 0.82 -1.99 -27.73
N ASP A 270 2.02 -1.53 -27.38
CA ASP A 270 2.46 -0.15 -27.50
C ASP A 270 3.65 -0.04 -28.45
N PHE A 271 3.58 0.90 -29.37
CA PHE A 271 4.61 1.09 -30.41
C PHE A 271 5.27 2.45 -30.26
N PRO A 272 6.61 2.48 -30.15
CA PRO A 272 7.36 3.73 -30.31
C PRO A 272 7.26 4.21 -31.76
N VAL A 273 7.01 5.51 -31.93
CA VAL A 273 7.01 6.17 -33.25
C VAL A 273 8.32 6.91 -33.41
N VAL A 274 9.10 6.53 -34.45
CA VAL A 274 10.47 6.98 -34.64
C VAL A 274 10.60 7.66 -35.99
N ARG A 275 11.26 8.82 -36.06
CA ARG A 275 11.66 9.53 -37.28
C ARG A 275 13.18 9.49 -37.42
N GLY A 276 13.66 8.60 -38.27
CA GLY A 276 15.10 8.33 -38.36
C GLY A 276 15.60 7.64 -37.11
N MET A 277 16.42 8.33 -36.32
CA MET A 277 16.93 7.81 -35.02
C MET A 277 16.23 8.45 -33.81
N GLU A 278 15.37 9.43 -34.01
CA GLU A 278 14.73 10.20 -32.96
C GLU A 278 13.32 9.68 -32.70
N MET A 279 13.00 9.45 -31.43
CA MET A 279 11.65 9.11 -31.01
C MET A 279 10.76 10.35 -30.96
N VAL A 280 9.63 10.31 -31.66
CA VAL A 280 8.72 11.47 -31.82
C VAL A 280 7.33 11.24 -31.20
N GLY A 281 7.03 10.02 -30.78
CA GLY A 281 5.75 9.70 -30.17
C GLY A 281 5.59 8.24 -29.78
N VAL A 282 4.42 7.93 -29.24
CA VAL A 282 3.96 6.57 -28.87
C VAL A 282 2.54 6.39 -29.36
N ILE A 283 2.20 5.21 -29.83
CA ILE A 283 0.83 4.83 -30.20
C ILE A 283 0.56 3.39 -29.75
N ASN A 284 -0.65 3.12 -29.26
CA ASN A 284 -1.06 1.76 -28.90
C ASN A 284 -2.10 1.19 -29.88
N LYS A 285 -2.30 -0.14 -29.83
CA LYS A 285 -3.25 -0.86 -30.69
C LYS A 285 -4.65 -0.26 -30.61
N ALA A 286 -5.15 0.08 -29.42
CA ALA A 286 -6.48 0.64 -29.27
C ALA A 286 -6.62 1.98 -30.02
N ARG A 287 -5.62 2.86 -29.92
CA ARG A 287 -5.62 4.14 -30.64
C ARG A 287 -5.53 4.00 -32.15
N ILE A 288 -4.77 3.01 -32.63
CA ILE A 288 -4.71 2.72 -34.09
C ILE A 288 -6.11 2.35 -34.58
N VAL A 289 -6.80 1.44 -33.90
CA VAL A 289 -8.15 1.01 -34.25
C VAL A 289 -9.16 2.16 -34.14
N ASP A 290 -9.09 2.97 -33.07
CA ASP A 290 -9.98 4.12 -32.89
C ASP A 290 -9.77 5.21 -33.95
N ALA A 291 -8.52 5.48 -34.32
CA ALA A 291 -8.20 6.43 -35.38
C ALA A 291 -8.69 5.95 -36.76
N LEU A 292 -8.48 4.66 -37.07
CA LEU A 292 -9.01 4.05 -38.30
C LEU A 292 -10.54 4.15 -38.40
N ARG A 293 -11.25 3.95 -37.28
CA ARG A 293 -12.72 4.06 -37.24
C ARG A 293 -13.22 5.49 -37.45
N ARG A 294 -12.52 6.46 -36.90
CA ARG A 294 -12.96 7.87 -36.94
C ARG A 294 -12.56 8.59 -38.24
N ASP A 295 -11.31 8.39 -38.66
CA ASP A 295 -10.65 9.23 -39.66
C ASP A 295 -10.32 8.43 -40.92
N GLY A 296 -10.60 7.13 -40.96
CA GLY A 296 -10.22 6.26 -42.09
C GLY A 296 -8.71 5.95 -42.08
N ASN A 297 -8.17 5.55 -43.24
CA ASN A 297 -6.76 5.20 -43.37
C ASN A 297 -5.89 6.47 -43.51
N GLY A 298 -5.65 7.13 -42.38
CA GLY A 298 -4.76 8.27 -42.26
C GLY A 298 -3.33 7.87 -41.86
N TYR A 299 -2.48 8.87 -41.56
CA TYR A 299 -1.13 8.66 -41.09
C TYR A 299 -1.07 8.46 -39.56
N VAL A 300 -0.03 7.78 -39.06
CA VAL A 300 0.24 7.59 -37.63
C VAL A 300 0.46 8.92 -36.91
N GLN A 301 1.07 9.90 -37.56
CA GLN A 301 1.47 11.18 -36.96
C GLN A 301 0.35 11.93 -36.21
N PRO A 302 -0.89 12.09 -36.72
CA PRO A 302 -1.97 12.75 -35.99
C PRO A 302 -2.51 11.93 -34.82
N ALA A 303 -2.44 10.58 -34.89
CA ALA A 303 -2.98 9.66 -33.91
C ALA A 303 -2.02 9.37 -32.74
N MET A 304 -0.70 9.62 -32.91
CA MET A 304 0.31 9.35 -31.87
C MET A 304 0.21 10.32 -30.69
N VAL A 305 0.65 9.88 -29.53
CA VAL A 305 0.84 10.70 -28.34
C VAL A 305 2.26 11.25 -28.35
N ARG A 306 2.39 12.57 -28.29
CA ARG A 306 3.69 13.26 -28.29
C ARG A 306 4.26 13.49 -26.89
N SER A 307 3.42 13.42 -25.87
CA SER A 307 3.85 13.53 -24.47
C SER A 307 4.18 12.14 -23.93
N PHE A 308 5.44 11.79 -23.92
CA PHE A 308 5.95 10.53 -23.37
C PHE A 308 7.16 10.83 -22.48
N GLU A 309 7.44 9.91 -21.56
CA GLU A 309 8.65 9.95 -20.74
C GLU A 309 9.63 8.90 -21.23
N VAL A 310 10.91 9.23 -21.12
CA VAL A 310 12.00 8.31 -21.43
C VAL A 310 12.74 7.90 -20.17
N ALA A 311 13.33 6.72 -20.18
CA ALA A 311 14.25 6.25 -19.15
C ALA A 311 15.65 6.07 -19.76
N LYS A 312 16.67 6.15 -18.92
CA LYS A 312 18.04 5.78 -19.25
C LYS A 312 18.26 4.29 -18.93
N ARG A 313 19.26 3.69 -19.55
CA ARG A 313 19.63 2.28 -19.25
C ARG A 313 19.93 2.05 -17.77
N THR A 314 20.53 3.04 -17.11
CA THR A 314 20.94 2.99 -15.69
C THR A 314 19.84 3.41 -14.72
N ASP A 315 18.68 3.85 -15.20
CA ASP A 315 17.56 4.19 -14.31
C ASP A 315 17.04 2.92 -13.61
N SER A 316 16.59 3.07 -12.35
CA SER A 316 16.03 1.94 -11.59
C SER A 316 14.66 1.54 -12.13
N LEU A 317 14.32 0.28 -11.93
CA LEU A 317 12.99 -0.23 -12.26
C LEU A 317 11.89 0.46 -11.44
N ALA A 318 12.20 0.90 -10.21
CA ALA A 318 11.31 1.70 -9.38
C ALA A 318 10.91 3.02 -10.04
N ASP A 319 11.86 3.72 -10.68
CA ASP A 319 11.59 4.96 -11.41
C ASP A 319 10.64 4.75 -12.58
N ALA A 320 10.86 3.69 -13.35
CA ALA A 320 9.97 3.35 -14.46
C ALA A 320 8.58 2.96 -13.98
N PHE A 321 8.50 2.15 -12.94
CA PHE A 321 7.21 1.75 -12.38
C PHE A 321 6.38 2.95 -11.89
N ARG A 322 7.03 3.93 -11.27
CA ARG A 322 6.38 5.19 -10.87
C ARG A 322 5.89 6.00 -12.07
N LYS A 323 6.72 6.15 -13.10
CA LYS A 323 6.37 6.87 -14.34
C LYS A 323 5.19 6.20 -15.03
N LEU A 324 5.17 4.87 -15.14
CA LEU A 324 4.06 4.11 -15.75
C LEU A 324 2.75 4.30 -14.98
N HIS A 325 2.76 4.08 -13.64
CA HIS A 325 1.54 4.15 -12.83
C HIS A 325 1.05 5.58 -12.57
N GLY A 326 1.96 6.54 -12.42
CA GLY A 326 1.61 7.91 -12.07
C GLY A 326 0.90 8.67 -13.19
N ARG A 327 1.18 8.32 -14.44
CA ARG A 327 0.65 9.03 -15.63
C ARG A 327 -0.22 8.15 -16.54
N GLY A 328 -0.49 6.90 -16.16
CA GLY A 328 -1.28 5.98 -16.98
C GLY A 328 -0.61 5.63 -18.31
N LEU A 329 0.73 5.64 -18.33
CA LEU A 329 1.51 5.22 -19.49
C LEU A 329 1.56 3.69 -19.52
N SER A 330 1.49 3.11 -20.70
CA SER A 330 1.58 1.67 -20.92
C SER A 330 3.00 1.20 -21.26
N MET A 331 3.85 2.13 -21.70
CA MET A 331 5.24 1.87 -22.11
C MET A 331 6.16 3.03 -21.74
N ILE A 332 7.41 2.71 -21.40
CA ILE A 332 8.51 3.67 -21.26
C ILE A 332 9.60 3.28 -22.25
N PRO A 333 9.96 4.18 -23.18
CA PRO A 333 11.12 4.03 -24.03
C PRO A 333 12.41 4.22 -23.25
N VAL A 334 13.38 3.35 -23.51
CA VAL A 334 14.75 3.46 -22.97
C VAL A 334 15.65 4.08 -24.02
N VAL A 335 16.23 5.22 -23.69
CA VAL A 335 17.06 6.01 -24.62
C VAL A 335 18.49 6.06 -24.09
N ASP A 336 19.45 5.82 -24.97
CA ASP A 336 20.87 5.97 -24.71
C ASP A 336 21.50 6.85 -25.78
N MET A 337 22.23 7.89 -25.37
CA MET A 337 22.81 8.91 -26.27
C MET A 337 21.84 9.44 -27.34
N GLY A 338 20.57 9.64 -26.99
CA GLY A 338 19.52 10.14 -27.89
C GLY A 338 18.90 9.07 -28.81
N ARG A 339 19.34 7.80 -28.75
CA ARG A 339 18.81 6.70 -29.55
C ARG A 339 17.92 5.78 -28.72
N LEU A 340 16.83 5.34 -29.32
CA LEU A 340 15.96 4.33 -28.71
C LEU A 340 16.67 2.97 -28.71
N VAL A 341 17.01 2.44 -27.52
CA VAL A 341 17.75 1.17 -27.36
C VAL A 341 16.89 0.05 -26.81
N GLY A 342 15.74 0.36 -26.24
CA GLY A 342 14.81 -0.62 -25.68
C GLY A 342 13.48 -0.01 -25.30
N ILE A 343 12.55 -0.86 -24.94
CA ILE A 343 11.25 -0.45 -24.36
C ILE A 343 10.96 -1.26 -23.11
N VAL A 344 10.30 -0.65 -22.15
CA VAL A 344 9.76 -1.33 -20.96
C VAL A 344 8.25 -1.14 -20.93
N THR A 345 7.51 -2.24 -20.93
CA THR A 345 6.06 -2.24 -20.80
C THR A 345 5.65 -2.79 -19.43
N LEU A 346 4.46 -2.42 -18.96
CA LEU A 346 3.95 -2.92 -17.68
C LEU A 346 3.87 -4.47 -17.66
N GLN A 347 3.50 -5.08 -18.78
CA GLN A 347 3.39 -6.52 -18.92
C GLN A 347 4.77 -7.20 -18.84
N ASN A 348 5.78 -6.68 -19.59
CA ASN A 348 7.14 -7.20 -19.53
C ASN A 348 7.73 -7.02 -18.13
N LEU A 349 7.46 -5.90 -17.49
CA LEU A 349 7.96 -5.58 -16.18
C LEU A 349 7.49 -6.60 -15.13
N THR A 350 6.20 -6.91 -15.11
CA THR A 350 5.63 -7.92 -14.19
C THR A 350 6.20 -9.32 -14.44
N HIS A 351 6.39 -9.70 -15.70
CA HIS A 351 6.98 -10.99 -16.07
C HIS A 351 8.47 -11.10 -15.69
N SER A 352 9.26 -10.09 -16.04
CA SER A 352 10.70 -10.05 -15.73
C SER A 352 10.95 -10.01 -14.22
N MET A 353 10.12 -9.33 -13.45
CA MET A 353 10.23 -9.31 -11.98
C MET A 353 10.01 -10.69 -11.37
N ALA A 354 9.05 -11.46 -11.85
CA ALA A 354 8.81 -12.82 -11.36
C ALA A 354 10.01 -13.72 -11.64
N LEU A 355 10.58 -13.63 -12.83
CA LEU A 355 11.77 -14.41 -13.22
C LEU A 355 13.02 -13.99 -12.43
N LEU A 356 13.26 -12.69 -12.23
CA LEU A 356 14.39 -12.17 -11.46
C LEU A 356 14.29 -12.53 -9.98
N ALA A 357 13.09 -12.48 -9.40
CA ALA A 357 12.86 -12.91 -8.02
C ALA A 357 13.20 -14.40 -7.84
N GLU A 358 12.82 -15.26 -8.78
CA GLU A 358 13.11 -16.70 -8.73
C GLU A 358 14.59 -16.98 -8.98
N SER A 359 15.22 -16.33 -9.95
CA SER A 359 16.66 -16.45 -10.22
C SER A 359 17.52 -16.08 -9.00
N ARG A 360 17.17 -14.98 -8.32
CA ARG A 360 17.85 -14.59 -7.08
C ARG A 360 17.64 -15.59 -5.94
N ARG A 361 16.46 -16.20 -5.87
CA ARG A 361 16.16 -17.25 -4.89
C ARG A 361 17.02 -18.49 -5.12
N LEU A 362 17.19 -18.91 -6.38
CA LEU A 362 18.03 -20.06 -6.75
C LEU A 362 19.50 -19.81 -6.45
N LYS A 363 20.05 -18.65 -6.83
CA LYS A 363 21.44 -18.29 -6.52
C LYS A 363 21.74 -18.29 -5.02
N ARG A 364 20.83 -17.77 -4.20
CA ARG A 364 20.97 -17.79 -2.74
C ARG A 364 20.90 -19.19 -2.14
N ALA A 365 20.11 -20.09 -2.72
CA ALA A 365 20.06 -21.48 -2.29
C ALA A 365 21.38 -22.21 -2.61
N GLU A 366 22.01 -21.92 -3.74
CA GLU A 366 23.32 -22.42 -4.11
C GLU A 366 24.43 -21.89 -3.19
N GLU A 367 24.43 -20.59 -2.88
CA GLU A 367 25.41 -19.97 -1.96
C GLU A 367 25.27 -20.48 -0.50
N ALA A 368 24.05 -20.89 -0.08
CA ALA A 368 23.81 -21.45 1.25
C ALA A 368 24.19 -22.94 1.37
N THR A 369 24.42 -23.62 0.24
CA THR A 369 24.80 -25.02 0.18
C THR A 369 26.29 -25.23 -0.15
N ALA A 370 26.98 -24.16 -0.54
CA ALA A 370 28.44 -24.11 -0.73
C ALA A 370 29.15 -23.60 0.51
#